data_b55ab98f3e78b2462413d4f6f900398b
#
_entry.id   b55ab98f3e78b2462413d4f6f900398b
#
_cell.length_a   1.000
_cell.length_b   1.000
_cell.length_c   1.000
_cell.angle_alpha   90.00
_cell.angle_beta   90.00
_cell.angle_gamma   90.00
#
_symmetry.space_group_name_H-M   'P 1'
#
loop_
_entity.id
_entity.type
_entity.pdbx_description
1 polymer ?
#
loop_
_entity_poly.entity_id
_entity_poly.type
_entity_poly.pdbx_seq_one_letter_code
_entity_poly.pdbx_strand_id
1 'polypeptide(L)'
;SAIFQGAAQRTVCRDADSWKVPFKAVWMNTSNHTIGKVWSPENPNGRYPAYSTKSEINNWNYMPSSWFIEDGTYLRLKNLTVGYTIPKAILTKITKGVLENFRVYVTGTDIWENSKINDGWDPEATRKVSDRQRYPFTRTYTVGLNATF
;
A
#
# COMPACT_ATOMS: atom_id res chain seq x y z
N SER A 1 0.03 3.63 -22.17
CA SER A 1 -0.55 4.61 -21.22
C SER A 1 0.07 4.44 -19.86
N ALA A 2 0.23 5.54 -19.13
CA ALA A 2 0.66 5.55 -17.75
C ALA A 2 -0.21 6.53 -16.96
N ILE A 3 -0.64 6.13 -15.76
CA ILE A 3 -1.45 6.96 -14.86
C ILE A 3 -0.71 7.06 -13.53
N PHE A 4 -0.41 8.29 -13.14
CA PHE A 4 0.15 8.60 -11.83
C PHE A 4 -0.93 9.21 -10.94
N GLN A 5 -0.90 8.86 -9.67
CA GLN A 5 -1.76 9.42 -8.64
C GLN A 5 -0.93 9.74 -7.41
N GLY A 6 -1.21 10.86 -6.76
CA GLY A 6 -0.51 11.26 -5.56
C GLY A 6 -1.24 12.32 -4.76
N ALA A 7 -0.83 12.49 -3.53
CA ALA A 7 -1.25 13.60 -2.67
C ALA A 7 -0.03 14.20 -1.99
N ALA A 8 0.09 15.51 -2.07
CA ALA A 8 1.10 16.28 -1.34
C ALA A 8 0.48 16.89 -0.09
N GLN A 9 1.31 17.17 0.92
CA GLN A 9 0.90 17.81 2.18
C GLN A 9 -0.24 17.09 2.92
N ARG A 10 -0.28 15.76 2.78
CA ARG A 10 -1.28 14.94 3.43
C ARG A 10 -0.84 14.57 4.84
N THR A 11 -1.66 14.87 5.82
CA THR A 11 -1.47 14.43 7.20
C THR A 11 -2.35 13.23 7.49
N VAL A 12 -1.75 12.18 8.04
CA VAL A 12 -2.45 10.96 8.47
C VAL A 12 -2.25 10.79 9.97
N CYS A 13 -3.34 10.68 10.70
CA CYS A 13 -3.29 10.34 12.12
C CYS A 13 -3.54 8.84 12.27
N ARG A 14 -2.54 8.12 12.76
CA ARG A 14 -2.64 6.69 13.06
C ARG A 14 -2.70 6.52 14.56
N ASP A 15 -3.91 6.53 15.08
CA ASP A 15 -4.15 6.33 16.49
C ASP A 15 -3.92 4.90 16.97
N ALA A 16 -4.20 4.68 18.25
CA ALA A 16 -3.98 3.42 18.93
C ALA A 16 -4.72 2.22 18.34
N ASP A 17 -5.73 2.47 17.53
CA ASP A 17 -6.48 1.43 16.84
C ASP A 17 -5.85 1.06 15.49
N SER A 18 -4.81 1.78 15.07
CA SER A 18 -4.02 1.41 13.91
C SER A 18 -3.03 0.30 14.29
N TRP A 19 -2.68 -0.54 13.35
CA TRP A 19 -1.76 -1.67 13.51
C TRP A 19 -0.32 -1.26 13.90
N LYS A 20 -0.09 0.02 14.05
CA LYS A 20 1.24 0.58 14.25
C LYS A 20 1.70 0.57 15.68
N VAL A 21 0.77 0.45 16.62
CA VAL A 21 1.13 0.46 18.04
C VAL A 21 1.43 -0.95 18.54
N PRO A 22 2.52 -1.13 19.32
CA PRO A 22 2.80 -2.38 19.96
C PRO A 22 1.78 -2.62 21.07
N PHE A 23 1.25 -3.81 21.15
CA PHE A 23 0.49 -4.39 22.25
C PHE A 23 -0.39 -3.42 23.06
N LYS A 24 -1.52 -3.02 22.48
CA LYS A 24 -2.53 -2.22 23.21
C LYS A 24 -3.46 -3.07 24.07
N ALA A 25 -3.77 -4.27 23.62
CA ALA A 25 -4.72 -5.17 24.28
C ALA A 25 -4.31 -6.63 24.12
N VAL A 26 -4.76 -7.46 25.06
CA VAL A 26 -4.42 -8.89 25.15
C VAL A 26 -4.77 -9.73 23.91
N TRP A 27 -5.68 -9.23 23.08
CA TRP A 27 -6.12 -9.87 21.83
C TRP A 27 -5.40 -9.34 20.57
N MET A 28 -4.44 -8.42 20.73
CA MET A 28 -3.67 -7.87 19.62
C MET A 28 -2.27 -8.48 19.55
N ASN A 29 -1.84 -8.81 18.35
CA ASN A 29 -0.45 -9.17 18.08
C ASN A 29 0.40 -7.94 17.77
N THR A 30 1.66 -8.01 18.17
CA THR A 30 2.65 -6.99 17.83
C THR A 30 3.06 -7.13 16.36
N SER A 31 3.08 -6.02 15.65
CA SER A 31 3.53 -5.99 14.27
C SER A 31 5.06 -6.01 14.17
N ASN A 32 5.59 -6.67 13.14
CA ASN A 32 7.04 -6.78 12.91
C ASN A 32 7.76 -5.42 12.81
N HIS A 33 7.08 -4.37 12.36
CA HIS A 33 7.69 -3.04 12.24
C HIS A 33 8.01 -2.38 13.59
N THR A 34 7.48 -2.88 14.70
CA THR A 34 7.77 -2.39 16.04
C THR A 34 8.99 -3.05 16.68
N ILE A 35 9.50 -4.12 16.09
CA ILE A 35 10.68 -4.83 16.62
C ILE A 35 11.86 -3.87 16.69
N GLY A 36 12.52 -3.82 17.85
CA GLY A 36 13.64 -2.92 18.14
C GLY A 36 13.27 -1.45 18.30
N LYS A 37 11.97 -1.09 18.25
CA LYS A 37 11.50 0.29 18.39
C LYS A 37 10.70 0.55 19.67
N VAL A 38 10.53 -0.44 20.51
CA VAL A 38 9.87 -0.33 21.81
C VAL A 38 10.92 0.05 22.85
N TRP A 39 10.54 0.96 23.75
CA TRP A 39 11.41 1.37 24.84
C TRP A 39 11.69 0.20 25.80
N SER A 40 12.92 0.03 26.15
CA SER A 40 13.39 -0.85 27.22
C SER A 40 14.64 -0.25 27.87
N PRO A 41 15.10 -0.73 29.04
CA PRO A 41 16.37 -0.29 29.61
C PRO A 41 17.55 -0.43 28.64
N GLU A 42 17.53 -1.47 27.79
CA GLU A 42 18.55 -1.73 26.78
C GLU A 42 18.34 -0.87 25.52
N ASN A 43 17.13 -0.32 25.31
CA ASN A 43 16.78 0.52 24.19
C ASN A 43 16.07 1.82 24.65
N PRO A 44 16.77 2.72 25.36
CA PRO A 44 16.16 3.91 25.95
C PRO A 44 15.64 4.91 24.89
N ASN A 45 16.07 4.81 23.66
CA ASN A 45 15.62 5.65 22.53
C ASN A 45 14.48 5.01 21.74
N GLY A 46 13.84 3.98 22.25
CA GLY A 46 12.69 3.34 21.63
C GLY A 46 11.57 4.35 21.36
N ARG A 47 11.03 4.33 20.15
CA ARG A 47 9.95 5.24 19.72
C ARG A 47 8.62 4.97 20.45
N TYR A 48 8.37 3.70 20.78
CA TYR A 48 7.12 3.27 21.40
C TYR A 48 7.32 3.08 22.92
N PRO A 49 6.27 3.31 23.73
CA PRO A 49 6.32 3.03 25.16
C PRO A 49 6.65 1.56 25.44
N ALA A 50 7.15 1.30 26.63
CA ALA A 50 7.33 -0.08 27.12
C ALA A 50 6.03 -0.88 27.08
N TYR A 51 6.14 -2.16 26.86
CA TYR A 51 4.99 -3.06 26.98
C TYR A 51 4.42 -3.03 28.41
N SER A 52 3.09 -2.97 28.49
CA SER A 52 2.39 -3.06 29.75
C SER A 52 1.17 -3.98 29.62
N THR A 53 0.93 -4.78 30.64
CA THR A 53 -0.30 -5.57 30.77
C THR A 53 -1.43 -4.78 31.45
N LYS A 54 -1.11 -3.60 32.01
CA LYS A 54 -2.08 -2.74 32.68
C LYS A 54 -2.84 -1.89 31.66
N SER A 55 -4.15 -2.09 31.58
CA SER A 55 -5.03 -1.39 30.64
C SER A 55 -4.99 0.14 30.79
N GLU A 56 -4.88 0.63 32.04
CA GLU A 56 -4.83 2.06 32.32
C GLU A 56 -3.59 2.70 31.69
N ILE A 57 -2.42 2.07 31.84
CA ILE A 57 -1.16 2.55 31.26
C ILE A 57 -1.23 2.52 29.73
N ASN A 58 -1.76 1.44 29.15
CA ASN A 58 -1.90 1.33 27.71
C ASN A 58 -2.88 2.36 27.17
N ASN A 59 -4.01 2.58 27.82
CA ASN A 59 -4.97 3.60 27.41
C ASN A 59 -4.35 4.99 27.43
N TRP A 60 -3.58 5.31 28.47
CA TRP A 60 -2.88 6.60 28.57
C TRP A 60 -1.83 6.78 27.48
N ASN A 61 -0.96 5.79 27.29
CA ASN A 61 0.12 5.85 26.33
C ASN A 61 -0.35 5.95 24.87
N TYR A 62 -1.53 5.41 24.57
CA TYR A 62 -2.07 5.34 23.23
C TYR A 62 -3.29 6.25 23.00
N MET A 63 -3.47 7.27 23.84
CA MET A 63 -4.48 8.31 23.59
C MET A 63 -4.16 9.05 22.28
N PRO A 64 -5.19 9.49 21.54
CA PRO A 64 -4.99 10.31 20.36
C PRO A 64 -4.11 11.53 20.67
N SER A 65 -3.01 11.66 19.96
CA SER A 65 -2.03 12.73 20.17
C SER A 65 -1.29 13.06 18.89
N SER A 66 -0.57 14.18 18.88
CA SER A 66 0.30 14.56 17.75
C SER A 66 1.43 13.56 17.50
N TRP A 67 1.75 12.70 18.44
CA TRP A 67 2.72 11.61 18.29
C TRP A 67 2.33 10.62 17.18
N PHE A 68 1.04 10.44 16.93
CA PHE A 68 0.53 9.53 15.92
C PHE A 68 0.26 10.21 14.57
N ILE A 69 0.64 11.49 14.45
CA ILE A 69 0.54 12.22 13.19
C ILE A 69 1.77 11.91 12.32
N GLU A 70 1.51 11.54 11.09
CA GLU A 70 2.53 11.22 10.10
C GLU A 70 2.30 11.95 8.78
N ASP A 71 3.37 12.15 8.04
CA ASP A 71 3.31 12.68 6.68
C ASP A 71 2.84 11.54 5.74
N GLY A 72 1.62 11.68 5.26
CA GLY A 72 1.00 10.74 4.30
C GLY A 72 1.20 11.15 2.84
N THR A 73 2.18 11.98 2.54
CA THR A 73 2.53 12.35 1.16
C THR A 73 2.98 11.12 0.39
N TYR A 74 2.43 10.93 -0.80
CA TYR A 74 2.80 9.82 -1.68
C TYR A 74 2.65 10.17 -3.15
N LEU A 75 3.36 9.42 -4.00
CA LEU A 75 3.20 9.37 -5.44
C LEU A 75 3.23 7.90 -5.89
N ARG A 76 2.28 7.50 -6.70
CA ARG A 76 2.08 6.10 -7.13
C ARG A 76 1.88 6.02 -8.64
N LEU A 77 2.51 5.03 -9.27
CA LEU A 77 2.17 4.63 -10.63
C LEU A 77 0.99 3.67 -10.57
N LYS A 78 -0.20 4.26 -10.72
CA LYS A 78 -1.50 3.59 -10.51
C LYS A 78 -1.79 2.56 -11.58
N ASN A 79 -1.44 2.89 -12.84
CA ASN A 79 -1.61 1.98 -13.96
C ASN A 79 -0.51 2.24 -15.01
N LEU A 80 0.06 1.18 -15.51
CA LEU A 80 0.94 1.19 -16.66
C LEU A 80 0.49 0.11 -17.64
N THR A 81 0.12 0.52 -18.85
CA THR A 81 -0.21 -0.42 -19.93
C THR A 81 0.73 -0.20 -21.09
N VAL A 82 1.45 -1.25 -21.46
CA VAL A 82 2.28 -1.35 -22.66
C VAL A 82 1.65 -2.37 -23.57
N GLY A 83 1.34 -1.99 -24.81
CA GLY A 83 0.74 -2.90 -25.78
C GLY A 83 1.34 -2.69 -27.15
N TYR A 84 1.43 -3.79 -27.91
CA TYR A 84 1.88 -3.80 -29.29
C TYR A 84 0.78 -4.37 -30.18
N THR A 85 0.41 -3.63 -31.20
CA THR A 85 -0.52 -4.06 -32.23
C THR A 85 0.28 -4.51 -33.45
N ILE A 86 0.06 -5.73 -33.90
CA ILE A 86 0.77 -6.26 -35.08
C ILE A 86 0.29 -5.50 -36.32
N PRO A 87 1.22 -4.97 -37.15
CA PRO A 87 0.86 -4.27 -38.37
C PRO A 87 0.02 -5.15 -39.30
N LYS A 88 -1.01 -4.58 -39.90
CA LYS A 88 -1.97 -5.29 -40.75
C LYS A 88 -1.30 -6.06 -41.90
N ALA A 89 -0.26 -5.49 -42.50
CA ALA A 89 0.49 -6.15 -43.59
C ALA A 89 1.17 -7.48 -43.18
N ILE A 90 1.65 -7.53 -41.94
CA ILE A 90 2.26 -8.76 -41.38
C ILE A 90 1.14 -9.75 -41.01
N LEU A 91 0.09 -9.25 -40.38
CA LEU A 91 -1.04 -10.06 -39.94
C LEU A 91 -1.74 -10.75 -41.10
N THR A 92 -2.01 -10.03 -42.19
CA THR A 92 -2.61 -10.60 -43.41
C THR A 92 -1.75 -11.69 -44.02
N LYS A 93 -0.42 -11.54 -44.02
CA LYS A 93 0.49 -12.59 -44.53
C LYS A 93 0.43 -13.87 -43.69
N ILE A 94 0.38 -13.74 -42.38
CA ILE A 94 0.42 -14.90 -41.47
C ILE A 94 -0.93 -15.61 -41.41
N THR A 95 -2.02 -14.85 -41.35
CA THR A 95 -3.37 -15.36 -41.12
C THR A 95 -4.20 -15.52 -42.39
N LYS A 96 -3.61 -15.20 -43.54
CA LYS A 96 -4.30 -15.19 -44.85
C LYS A 96 -5.57 -14.35 -44.88
N GLY A 97 -5.58 -13.27 -44.05
CA GLY A 97 -6.70 -12.33 -43.95
C GLY A 97 -7.80 -12.72 -42.97
N VAL A 98 -7.63 -13.78 -42.21
CA VAL A 98 -8.62 -14.23 -41.19
C VAL A 98 -8.68 -13.27 -40.01
N LEU A 99 -7.55 -12.70 -39.59
CA LEU A 99 -7.48 -11.74 -38.50
C LEU A 99 -7.31 -10.31 -39.05
N GLU A 100 -8.21 -9.40 -38.64
CA GLU A 100 -8.15 -7.98 -38.98
C GLU A 100 -7.25 -7.19 -38.05
N ASN A 101 -7.24 -7.54 -36.76
CA ASN A 101 -6.42 -6.89 -35.75
C ASN A 101 -5.94 -7.90 -34.71
N PHE A 102 -4.69 -7.74 -34.27
CA PHE A 102 -4.15 -8.53 -33.17
C PHE A 102 -3.23 -7.65 -32.33
N ARG A 103 -3.57 -7.55 -31.04
CA ARG A 103 -2.83 -6.76 -30.06
C ARG A 103 -2.48 -7.60 -28.83
N VAL A 104 -1.22 -7.51 -28.41
CA VAL A 104 -0.73 -8.05 -27.16
C VAL A 104 -0.49 -6.88 -26.21
N TYR A 105 -0.88 -7.00 -24.94
CA TYR A 105 -0.60 -5.96 -23.98
C TYR A 105 -0.29 -6.54 -22.59
N VAL A 106 0.49 -5.77 -21.84
CA VAL A 106 0.78 -6.03 -20.43
C VAL A 106 0.34 -4.82 -19.64
N THR A 107 -0.41 -5.05 -18.58
CA THR A 107 -0.86 -4.00 -17.66
C THR A 107 -0.34 -4.30 -16.26
N GLY A 108 0.25 -3.29 -15.63
CA GLY A 108 0.60 -3.32 -14.23
C GLY A 108 -0.24 -2.29 -13.46
N THR A 109 -0.83 -2.71 -12.35
CA THR A 109 -1.58 -1.83 -11.45
C THR A 109 -0.82 -1.69 -10.14
N ASP A 110 -0.66 -0.44 -9.68
CA ASP A 110 0.02 -0.08 -8.44
C ASP A 110 1.46 -0.60 -8.34
N ILE A 111 2.17 -0.64 -9.48
CA ILE A 111 3.48 -1.31 -9.59
C ILE A 111 4.63 -0.54 -8.93
N TRP A 112 4.47 0.76 -8.72
CA TRP A 112 5.48 1.58 -8.07
C TRP A 112 4.85 2.62 -7.17
N GLU A 113 5.48 2.85 -6.01
CA GLU A 113 5.07 3.84 -5.04
C GLU A 113 6.29 4.47 -4.38
N ASN A 114 6.22 5.79 -4.17
CA ASN A 114 7.08 6.54 -3.28
C ASN A 114 6.20 7.18 -2.21
N SER A 115 6.34 6.74 -0.96
CA SER A 115 5.54 7.19 0.18
C SER A 115 6.41 7.45 1.39
N LYS A 116 6.03 8.41 2.21
CA LYS A 116 6.61 8.65 3.53
C LYS A 116 6.20 7.57 4.54
N ILE A 117 5.08 6.92 4.29
CA ILE A 117 4.60 5.78 5.07
C ILE A 117 5.12 4.52 4.37
N ASN A 118 6.01 3.78 5.02
CA ASN A 118 6.73 2.64 4.42
C ASN A 118 6.59 1.33 5.21
N ASP A 119 5.57 1.21 6.04
CA ASP A 119 5.35 0.05 6.90
C ASP A 119 4.23 -0.89 6.41
N GLY A 120 3.87 -0.78 5.13
CA GLY A 120 2.81 -1.59 4.50
C GLY A 120 1.41 -1.00 4.62
N TRP A 121 1.27 0.16 5.26
CA TRP A 121 0.00 0.89 5.26
C TRP A 121 -0.22 1.60 3.94
N ASP A 122 -1.43 1.49 3.38
CA ASP A 122 -1.78 2.22 2.17
C ASP A 122 -2.02 3.71 2.50
N PRO A 123 -1.22 4.64 1.96
CA PRO A 123 -1.40 6.06 2.20
C PRO A 123 -2.73 6.61 1.67
N GLU A 124 -3.43 5.91 0.78
CA GLU A 124 -4.77 6.26 0.33
C GLU A 124 -5.85 5.88 1.35
N ALA A 125 -5.53 4.99 2.28
CA ALA A 125 -6.50 4.51 3.25
C ALA A 125 -7.09 5.63 4.09
N THR A 126 -8.41 5.60 4.28
CA THR A 126 -9.13 6.52 5.14
C THR A 126 -9.19 6.00 6.59
N ARG A 127 -9.36 6.91 7.55
CA ARG A 127 -9.37 6.62 8.98
C ARG A 127 -10.64 5.93 9.50
N LYS A 128 -11.41 5.23 8.72
CA LYS A 128 -12.65 4.59 9.22
C LYS A 128 -12.32 3.37 10.08
N VAL A 129 -13.14 3.14 11.11
CA VAL A 129 -13.01 1.98 12.04
C VAL A 129 -12.99 0.64 11.31
N SER A 130 -13.67 0.55 10.15
CA SER A 130 -13.65 -0.60 9.25
C SER A 130 -12.29 -0.84 8.58
N ASP A 131 -11.37 0.11 8.66
CA ASP A 131 -10.07 0.03 7.98
C ASP A 131 -9.08 -0.91 8.69
N ARG A 132 -9.42 -1.41 9.87
CA ARG A 132 -8.64 -2.40 10.63
C ARG A 132 -8.51 -3.75 9.91
N GLN A 133 -9.39 -4.04 8.96
CA GLN A 133 -9.47 -5.33 8.25
C GLN A 133 -9.13 -5.19 6.77
N ARG A 134 -8.42 -4.13 6.36
CA ARG A 134 -8.05 -3.97 4.96
C ARG A 134 -7.03 -5.02 4.54
N TYR A 135 -7.25 -5.53 3.36
CA TYR A 135 -6.26 -6.34 2.67
C TYR A 135 -4.95 -5.55 2.50
N PRO A 136 -3.81 -6.21 2.62
CA PRO A 136 -2.54 -5.61 2.29
C PRO A 136 -2.57 -5.06 0.86
N PHE A 137 -1.88 -3.96 0.66
CA PHE A 137 -1.69 -3.38 -0.66
C PHE A 137 -1.08 -4.41 -1.62
N THR A 138 -1.72 -4.63 -2.76
CA THR A 138 -1.30 -5.65 -3.74
C THR A 138 -0.94 -5.00 -5.06
N ARG A 139 0.12 -5.50 -5.68
CA ARG A 139 0.50 -5.17 -7.06
C ARG A 139 -0.05 -6.23 -7.98
N THR A 140 -0.67 -5.81 -9.08
CA THR A 140 -1.27 -6.73 -10.03
C THR A 140 -0.62 -6.59 -11.40
N TYR A 141 -0.30 -7.72 -12.01
CA TYR A 141 0.22 -7.79 -13.37
C TYR A 141 -0.72 -8.62 -14.22
N THR A 142 -1.11 -8.09 -15.37
CA THR A 142 -2.04 -8.74 -16.28
C THR A 142 -1.45 -8.77 -17.67
N VAL A 143 -1.54 -9.91 -18.33
CA VAL A 143 -1.23 -10.07 -19.75
C VAL A 143 -2.53 -10.30 -20.50
N GLY A 144 -2.75 -9.57 -21.58
CA GLY A 144 -3.97 -9.68 -22.37
C GLY A 144 -3.69 -9.74 -23.88
N LEU A 145 -4.60 -10.40 -24.56
CA LEU A 145 -4.63 -10.50 -26.01
C LEU A 145 -5.97 -9.95 -26.50
N ASN A 146 -5.92 -9.22 -27.59
CA ASN A 146 -7.13 -8.74 -28.28
C ASN A 146 -7.01 -9.16 -29.76
N ALA A 147 -7.97 -9.93 -30.23
CA ALA A 147 -8.04 -10.40 -31.61
C ALA A 147 -9.39 -10.02 -32.21
N THR A 148 -9.38 -9.46 -33.41
CA THR A 148 -10.56 -9.14 -34.22
C THR A 148 -10.47 -9.92 -35.53
N PHE A 149 -11.55 -10.63 -35.86
CA PHE A 149 -11.68 -11.45 -37.04
C PHE A 149 -12.46 -10.76 -38.12
#